data_66e4d4164722eff1ac4a84150c02046e
#
_entry.id   66e4d4164722eff1ac4a84150c02046e
#
_cell.length_a   1.000
_cell.length_b   1.000
_cell.length_c   1.000
_cell.angle_alpha   90.00
_cell.angle_beta   90.00
_cell.angle_gamma   90.00
#
_symmetry.space_group_name_H-M   'P 1'
#
loop_
_entity.id
_entity.type
_entity.pdbx_description
1 polymer ?
#
loop_
_entity_poly.entity_id
_entity_poly.type
_entity_poly.pdbx_seq_one_letter_code
_entity_poly.pdbx_strand_id
1 'polypeptide(L)'
;MPDYIFKTYIDSGREYYEYTDAADREQTIKKDFPFPESLMELLYMDTQELEAITKKMDKALLTFYQSGAKDDLQVVAAGLDELASRHVYFELLRLDWTERLKAAERVTPKEYLRLLPHKKISHIYSNIDTMQRQIISLIAHALDMDGEKKSVSEKMVAYYNAEGNDTLYTFQFQPQPVNFEVIDRRIFAEVLYPKDIYDLIDHHIRECVKREVRMRVCKNCLRYFAVTGKASTEYCDRICDSKGRTCREIGAINTWTQRKQGDEAFKEYRREYKKRFARINAGKLTKSVFYAWSEEARKKKEDCDNGTITPEDFSRWLKES
;
A
#
# COMPACT_ATOMS: atom_id res chain seq x y z
N MET A 1 -14.62 -27.52 -14.87
CA MET A 1 -13.48 -26.76 -14.31
C MET A 1 -13.27 -25.55 -15.19
N PRO A 2 -12.81 -24.42 -14.70
CA PRO A 2 -12.45 -23.31 -15.58
C PRO A 2 -11.31 -23.73 -16.53
N ASP A 3 -11.31 -23.17 -17.74
CA ASP A 3 -10.27 -23.43 -18.75
C ASP A 3 -8.98 -22.62 -18.50
N TYR A 4 -8.76 -22.15 -17.27
CA TYR A 4 -7.57 -21.43 -16.87
C TYR A 4 -7.04 -21.97 -15.55
N ILE A 5 -5.77 -21.73 -15.29
CA ILE A 5 -5.11 -21.98 -14.03
C ILE A 5 -4.75 -20.63 -13.43
N PHE A 6 -4.93 -20.47 -12.12
CA PHE A 6 -4.35 -19.40 -11.32
C PHE A 6 -3.94 -20.01 -9.96
N LYS A 7 -2.67 -19.91 -9.62
CA LYS A 7 -2.17 -20.37 -8.32
C LYS A 7 -1.18 -19.40 -7.73
N THR A 8 -1.08 -19.39 -6.41
CA THR A 8 -0.12 -18.60 -5.66
C THR A 8 0.51 -19.41 -4.53
N TYR A 9 1.76 -19.13 -4.22
CA TYR A 9 2.49 -19.72 -3.11
C TYR A 9 3.57 -18.76 -2.62
N ILE A 10 4.07 -19.01 -1.41
CA ILE A 10 5.11 -18.18 -0.79
C ILE A 10 6.29 -19.07 -0.43
N ASP A 11 7.45 -18.77 -1.00
CA ASP A 11 8.71 -19.43 -0.71
C ASP A 11 9.84 -18.42 -0.52
N SER A 12 10.74 -18.70 0.42
CA SER A 12 11.98 -17.95 0.66
C SER A 12 11.81 -16.41 0.70
N GLY A 13 10.69 -15.95 1.30
CA GLY A 13 10.38 -14.51 1.44
C GLY A 13 9.89 -13.85 0.16
N ARG A 14 9.50 -14.61 -0.83
CA ARG A 14 8.87 -14.14 -2.06
C ARG A 14 7.50 -14.77 -2.24
N GLU A 15 6.59 -14.04 -2.86
CA GLU A 15 5.27 -14.48 -3.29
C GLU A 15 5.28 -14.70 -4.78
N TYR A 16 4.73 -15.82 -5.22
CA TYR A 16 4.71 -16.26 -6.61
C TYR A 16 3.28 -16.39 -7.11
N TYR A 17 3.07 -15.97 -8.35
CA TYR A 17 1.81 -16.08 -9.08
C TYR A 17 2.08 -16.79 -10.40
N GLU A 18 1.39 -17.91 -10.61
CA GLU A 18 1.43 -18.64 -11.88
C GLU A 18 0.00 -18.72 -12.43
N TYR A 19 -0.20 -18.20 -13.63
CA TYR A 19 -1.53 -18.17 -14.24
C TYR A 19 -1.49 -18.26 -15.76
N THR A 20 -2.60 -18.74 -16.33
CA THR A 20 -2.78 -18.82 -17.79
C THR A 20 -2.74 -17.43 -18.41
N ASP A 21 -2.03 -17.26 -19.52
CA ASP A 21 -2.10 -16.01 -20.28
C ASP A 21 -3.50 -15.83 -20.88
N ALA A 22 -4.10 -14.67 -20.70
CA ALA A 22 -5.42 -14.38 -21.25
C ALA A 22 -5.43 -14.27 -22.78
N ALA A 23 -4.30 -13.91 -23.39
CA ALA A 23 -4.13 -13.80 -24.83
C ALA A 23 -3.75 -15.13 -25.49
N ASP A 24 -2.89 -15.92 -24.81
CA ASP A 24 -2.43 -17.23 -25.28
C ASP A 24 -2.56 -18.28 -24.18
N ARG A 25 -3.59 -19.09 -24.26
CA ARG A 25 -3.95 -20.09 -23.25
C ARG A 25 -2.97 -21.26 -23.12
N GLU A 26 -2.11 -21.45 -24.07
CA GLU A 26 -1.05 -22.47 -23.99
C GLU A 26 0.13 -21.98 -23.17
N GLN A 27 0.20 -20.66 -22.91
CA GLN A 27 1.25 -20.05 -22.12
C GLN A 27 0.84 -19.83 -20.66
N THR A 28 1.81 -19.99 -19.78
CA THR A 28 1.69 -19.67 -18.35
C THR A 28 2.59 -18.49 -18.04
N ILE A 29 2.02 -17.46 -17.44
CA ILE A 29 2.73 -16.30 -16.93
C ILE A 29 3.17 -16.61 -15.50
N LYS A 30 4.43 -16.32 -15.18
CA LYS A 30 4.97 -16.38 -13.82
C LYS A 30 5.38 -14.97 -13.40
N LYS A 31 4.87 -14.50 -12.27
CA LYS A 31 5.27 -13.25 -11.62
C LYS A 31 5.69 -13.55 -10.19
N ASP A 32 6.66 -12.81 -9.68
CA ASP A 32 7.08 -12.91 -8.30
C ASP A 32 7.43 -11.55 -7.71
N PHE A 33 7.16 -11.37 -6.41
CA PHE A 33 7.38 -10.14 -5.67
C PHE A 33 8.00 -10.45 -4.31
N PRO A 34 8.69 -9.52 -3.65
CA PRO A 34 9.01 -9.66 -2.23
C PRO A 34 7.72 -9.79 -1.40
N PHE A 35 7.63 -10.82 -0.55
CA PHE A 35 6.45 -10.98 0.30
C PHE A 35 6.46 -9.96 1.46
N PRO A 36 5.37 -9.27 1.75
CA PRO A 36 4.01 -9.29 1.18
C PRO A 36 3.70 -8.05 0.30
N GLU A 37 4.47 -7.77 -0.72
CA GLU A 37 4.40 -6.53 -1.51
C GLU A 37 3.04 -6.35 -2.20
N SER A 38 2.51 -7.41 -2.84
CA SER A 38 1.21 -7.33 -3.52
C SER A 38 0.07 -6.97 -2.56
N LEU A 39 0.04 -7.55 -1.35
CA LEU A 39 -0.92 -7.16 -0.33
C LEU A 39 -0.75 -5.69 0.06
N MET A 40 0.50 -5.24 0.26
CA MET A 40 0.78 -3.86 0.66
C MET A 40 0.46 -2.84 -0.44
N GLU A 41 0.57 -3.21 -1.71
CA GLU A 41 0.12 -2.38 -2.83
C GLU A 41 -1.41 -2.25 -2.85
N LEU A 42 -2.12 -3.37 -2.70
CA LEU A 42 -3.58 -3.37 -2.65
C LEU A 42 -4.13 -2.52 -1.49
N LEU A 43 -3.50 -2.58 -0.31
CA LEU A 43 -3.95 -1.83 0.88
C LEU A 43 -3.94 -0.30 0.69
N TYR A 44 -3.19 0.20 -0.26
CA TYR A 44 -3.07 1.63 -0.51
C TYR A 44 -3.46 2.03 -1.95
N MET A 45 -4.13 1.11 -2.65
CA MET A 45 -4.72 1.40 -3.96
C MET A 45 -5.88 2.38 -3.82
N ASP A 46 -5.97 3.33 -4.74
CA ASP A 46 -7.07 4.30 -4.77
C ASP A 46 -8.39 3.63 -5.19
N THR A 47 -9.31 3.53 -4.24
CA THR A 47 -10.62 2.92 -4.48
C THR A 47 -11.55 3.80 -5.32
N GLN A 48 -11.31 5.11 -5.43
CA GLN A 48 -12.08 6.00 -6.32
C GLN A 48 -11.75 5.68 -7.80
N GLU A 49 -10.48 5.40 -8.10
CA GLU A 49 -10.12 4.95 -9.45
C GLU A 49 -10.75 3.59 -9.79
N LEU A 50 -10.77 2.65 -8.83
CA LEU A 50 -11.47 1.37 -9.01
C LEU A 50 -12.97 1.56 -9.22
N GLU A 51 -13.58 2.48 -8.46
CA GLU A 51 -14.99 2.83 -8.61
C GLU A 51 -15.32 3.33 -10.02
N ALA A 52 -14.48 4.21 -10.57
CA ALA A 52 -14.67 4.75 -11.91
C ALA A 52 -14.67 3.65 -12.98
N ILE A 53 -13.71 2.70 -12.90
CA ILE A 53 -13.62 1.56 -13.83
C ILE A 53 -14.83 0.63 -13.65
N THR A 54 -15.12 0.22 -12.43
CA THR A 54 -16.18 -0.75 -12.14
C THR A 54 -17.58 -0.20 -12.44
N LYS A 55 -17.84 1.10 -12.23
CA LYS A 55 -19.08 1.74 -12.65
C LYS A 55 -19.27 1.75 -14.17
N LYS A 56 -18.19 1.98 -14.93
CA LYS A 56 -18.23 1.92 -16.39
C LYS A 56 -18.58 0.51 -16.88
N MET A 57 -17.95 -0.51 -16.26
CA MET A 57 -18.23 -1.92 -16.58
C MET A 57 -19.66 -2.30 -16.18
N ASP A 58 -20.13 -1.92 -14.99
CA ASP A 58 -21.49 -2.20 -14.51
C ASP A 58 -22.55 -1.60 -15.45
N LYS A 59 -22.36 -0.34 -15.86
CA LYS A 59 -23.25 0.31 -16.84
C LYS A 59 -23.31 -0.45 -18.16
N ALA A 60 -22.16 -0.88 -18.67
CA ALA A 60 -22.10 -1.68 -19.90
C ALA A 60 -22.83 -3.03 -19.76
N LEU A 61 -22.67 -3.72 -18.62
CA LEU A 61 -23.41 -4.96 -18.35
C LEU A 61 -24.93 -4.74 -18.31
N LEU A 62 -25.38 -3.68 -17.66
CA LEU A 62 -26.80 -3.36 -17.59
C LEU A 62 -27.38 -3.03 -18.98
N THR A 63 -26.62 -2.35 -19.82
CA THR A 63 -27.00 -2.08 -21.21
C THR A 63 -27.03 -3.37 -22.02
N PHE A 64 -26.01 -4.23 -21.87
CA PHE A 64 -25.95 -5.53 -22.54
C PHE A 64 -27.17 -6.41 -22.22
N TYR A 65 -27.63 -6.46 -20.98
CA TYR A 65 -28.83 -7.27 -20.61
C TYR A 65 -30.08 -6.82 -21.36
N GLN A 66 -30.17 -5.55 -21.78
CA GLN A 66 -31.30 -5.01 -22.52
C GLN A 66 -31.17 -5.15 -24.03
N SER A 67 -29.94 -4.89 -24.54
CA SER A 67 -29.67 -4.80 -25.99
C SER A 67 -29.14 -6.08 -26.60
N GLY A 68 -28.38 -6.88 -25.82
CA GLY A 68 -27.59 -7.99 -26.32
C GLY A 68 -26.41 -7.55 -27.19
N ALA A 69 -26.06 -6.26 -27.20
CA ALA A 69 -25.02 -5.71 -28.07
C ALA A 69 -23.63 -6.14 -27.61
N LYS A 70 -22.85 -6.74 -28.52
CA LYS A 70 -21.50 -7.26 -28.21
C LYS A 70 -20.51 -6.14 -27.84
N ASP A 71 -20.71 -4.93 -28.32
CA ASP A 71 -19.87 -3.78 -28.02
C ASP A 71 -19.82 -3.47 -26.52
N ASP A 72 -20.96 -3.71 -25.82
CA ASP A 72 -21.02 -3.55 -24.35
C ASP A 72 -20.09 -4.55 -23.64
N LEU A 73 -19.97 -5.79 -24.15
CA LEU A 73 -19.05 -6.79 -23.60
C LEU A 73 -17.58 -6.40 -23.82
N GLN A 74 -17.26 -5.69 -24.91
CA GLN A 74 -15.92 -5.17 -25.15
C GLN A 74 -15.54 -4.08 -24.12
N VAL A 75 -16.50 -3.24 -23.71
CA VAL A 75 -16.27 -2.26 -22.63
C VAL A 75 -15.94 -2.96 -21.30
N VAL A 76 -16.63 -4.08 -21.02
CA VAL A 76 -16.33 -4.88 -19.82
C VAL A 76 -14.94 -5.51 -19.93
N ALA A 77 -14.60 -6.10 -21.07
CA ALA A 77 -13.28 -6.69 -21.29
C ALA A 77 -12.15 -5.67 -21.13
N ALA A 78 -12.30 -4.48 -21.72
CA ALA A 78 -11.33 -3.39 -21.57
C ALA A 78 -11.18 -2.93 -20.11
N GLY A 79 -12.26 -2.89 -19.32
CA GLY A 79 -12.21 -2.59 -17.90
C GLY A 79 -11.49 -3.68 -17.09
N LEU A 80 -11.64 -4.95 -17.46
CA LEU A 80 -10.90 -6.06 -16.84
C LEU A 80 -9.40 -5.96 -17.14
N ASP A 81 -9.02 -5.63 -18.37
CA ASP A 81 -7.62 -5.41 -18.76
C ASP A 81 -7.02 -4.22 -18.00
N GLU A 82 -7.78 -3.15 -17.84
CA GLU A 82 -7.34 -1.98 -17.06
C GLU A 82 -7.12 -2.34 -15.58
N LEU A 83 -8.03 -3.09 -14.94
CA LEU A 83 -7.86 -3.57 -13.57
C LEU A 83 -6.64 -4.48 -13.44
N ALA A 84 -6.47 -5.45 -14.35
CA ALA A 84 -5.34 -6.38 -14.33
C ALA A 84 -3.98 -5.69 -14.53
N SER A 85 -3.94 -4.58 -15.30
CA SER A 85 -2.72 -3.78 -15.45
C SER A 85 -2.31 -3.05 -14.16
N ARG A 86 -3.26 -2.82 -13.23
CA ARG A 86 -3.03 -2.11 -11.98
C ARG A 86 -2.53 -3.01 -10.85
N HIS A 87 -3.01 -4.27 -10.81
CA HIS A 87 -2.64 -5.17 -9.72
C HIS A 87 -2.80 -6.65 -10.11
N VAL A 88 -1.84 -7.49 -9.68
CA VAL A 88 -1.80 -8.93 -10.02
C VAL A 88 -3.04 -9.71 -9.58
N TYR A 89 -3.73 -9.33 -8.49
CA TYR A 89 -4.95 -10.03 -8.06
C TYR A 89 -6.09 -9.89 -9.07
N PHE A 90 -6.14 -8.81 -9.83
CA PHE A 90 -7.15 -8.64 -10.87
C PHE A 90 -6.93 -9.50 -12.10
N GLU A 91 -5.75 -10.12 -12.27
CA GLU A 91 -5.54 -11.12 -13.30
C GLU A 91 -6.49 -12.32 -13.13
N LEU A 92 -6.73 -12.75 -11.89
CA LEU A 92 -7.71 -13.81 -11.62
C LEU A 92 -9.13 -13.40 -12.04
N LEU A 93 -9.51 -12.16 -11.69
CA LEU A 93 -10.81 -11.61 -12.10
C LEU A 93 -10.92 -11.56 -13.63
N ARG A 94 -9.87 -11.09 -14.32
CA ARG A 94 -9.82 -11.02 -15.79
C ARG A 94 -10.00 -12.40 -16.41
N LEU A 95 -9.32 -13.42 -15.90
CA LEU A 95 -9.43 -14.78 -16.39
C LEU A 95 -10.84 -15.35 -16.21
N ASP A 96 -11.42 -15.26 -14.99
CA ASP A 96 -12.79 -15.73 -14.72
C ASP A 96 -13.82 -15.04 -15.61
N TRP A 97 -13.71 -13.71 -15.74
CA TRP A 97 -14.67 -12.95 -16.52
C TRP A 97 -14.49 -13.11 -18.04
N THR A 98 -13.27 -13.30 -18.53
CA THR A 98 -13.05 -13.63 -19.95
C THR A 98 -13.82 -14.89 -20.36
N GLU A 99 -13.82 -15.94 -19.51
CA GLU A 99 -14.62 -17.15 -19.74
C GLU A 99 -16.12 -16.87 -19.76
N ARG A 100 -16.58 -16.07 -18.81
CA ARG A 100 -17.99 -15.68 -18.69
C ARG A 100 -18.46 -14.87 -19.88
N LEU A 101 -17.64 -13.91 -20.35
CA LEU A 101 -17.92 -13.09 -21.52
C LEU A 101 -18.03 -13.95 -22.80
N LYS A 102 -17.09 -14.88 -23.02
CA LYS A 102 -17.16 -15.83 -24.14
C LYS A 102 -18.40 -16.73 -24.08
N ALA A 103 -18.77 -17.18 -22.87
CA ALA A 103 -19.96 -17.99 -22.70
C ALA A 103 -21.25 -17.18 -22.94
N ALA A 104 -21.27 -15.89 -22.55
CA ALA A 104 -22.42 -15.01 -22.75
C ALA A 104 -22.79 -14.81 -24.23
N GLU A 105 -21.83 -14.90 -25.13
CA GLU A 105 -22.08 -14.81 -26.56
C GLU A 105 -22.90 -15.99 -27.13
N ARG A 106 -22.99 -17.10 -26.39
CA ARG A 106 -23.59 -18.38 -26.83
C ARG A 106 -24.90 -18.71 -26.12
N VAL A 107 -25.32 -17.92 -25.13
CA VAL A 107 -26.49 -18.15 -24.31
C VAL A 107 -27.62 -17.16 -24.59
N THR A 108 -28.81 -17.43 -24.09
CA THR A 108 -29.97 -16.57 -24.25
C THR A 108 -30.01 -15.45 -23.19
N PRO A 109 -30.73 -14.32 -23.44
CA PRO A 109 -30.82 -13.22 -22.49
C PRO A 109 -31.28 -13.61 -21.08
N LYS A 110 -32.08 -14.66 -20.94
CA LYS A 110 -32.54 -15.16 -19.62
C LYS A 110 -31.40 -15.65 -18.72
N GLU A 111 -30.24 -16.00 -19.31
CA GLU A 111 -29.09 -16.55 -18.61
C GLU A 111 -28.04 -15.51 -18.29
N TYR A 112 -28.13 -14.30 -18.88
CA TYR A 112 -27.11 -13.25 -18.73
C TYR A 112 -26.85 -12.87 -17.27
N LEU A 113 -27.89 -12.63 -16.46
CA LEU A 113 -27.75 -12.28 -15.05
C LEU A 113 -27.04 -13.35 -14.21
N ARG A 114 -27.26 -14.63 -14.56
CA ARG A 114 -26.60 -15.75 -13.87
C ARG A 114 -25.14 -15.87 -14.26
N LEU A 115 -24.86 -15.70 -15.55
CA LEU A 115 -23.52 -15.87 -16.10
C LEU A 115 -22.61 -14.66 -15.82
N LEU A 116 -23.15 -13.47 -15.96
CA LEU A 116 -22.46 -12.18 -15.76
C LEU A 116 -23.12 -11.39 -14.61
N PRO A 117 -22.95 -11.80 -13.35
CA PRO A 117 -23.59 -11.14 -12.22
C PRO A 117 -22.99 -9.75 -11.98
N HIS A 118 -23.64 -8.69 -12.48
CA HIS A 118 -23.13 -7.30 -12.45
C HIS A 118 -22.71 -6.84 -11.05
N LYS A 119 -23.40 -7.29 -9.99
CA LYS A 119 -23.04 -6.98 -8.59
C LYS A 119 -21.64 -7.44 -8.21
N LYS A 120 -21.10 -8.50 -8.83
CA LYS A 120 -19.72 -8.92 -8.60
C LYS A 120 -18.70 -7.90 -9.13
N ILE A 121 -19.07 -7.10 -10.12
CA ILE A 121 -18.23 -6.00 -10.65
C ILE A 121 -18.49 -4.72 -9.86
N SER A 122 -19.76 -4.31 -9.72
CA SER A 122 -20.12 -3.03 -9.13
C SER A 122 -19.70 -2.88 -7.65
N HIS A 123 -19.53 -4.00 -6.92
CA HIS A 123 -19.14 -3.97 -5.51
C HIS A 123 -17.64 -4.18 -5.28
N ILE A 124 -16.82 -4.37 -6.33
CA ILE A 124 -15.37 -4.60 -6.14
C ILE A 124 -14.73 -3.48 -5.34
N TYR A 125 -14.94 -2.22 -5.73
CA TYR A 125 -14.29 -1.07 -5.09
C TYR A 125 -14.70 -0.94 -3.61
N SER A 126 -15.99 -1.11 -3.28
CA SER A 126 -16.49 -0.99 -1.91
C SER A 126 -16.04 -2.15 -1.02
N ASN A 127 -15.95 -3.35 -1.58
CA ASN A 127 -15.44 -4.51 -0.86
C ASN A 127 -13.93 -4.34 -0.57
N ILE A 128 -13.16 -3.90 -1.55
CA ILE A 128 -11.72 -3.63 -1.36
C ILE A 128 -11.53 -2.53 -0.32
N ASP A 129 -12.28 -1.42 -0.39
CA ASP A 129 -12.22 -0.34 0.60
C ASP A 129 -12.52 -0.84 2.03
N THR A 130 -13.51 -1.71 2.18
CA THR A 130 -13.82 -2.35 3.46
C THR A 130 -12.67 -3.24 3.93
N MET A 131 -12.13 -4.09 3.06
CA MET A 131 -11.01 -4.98 3.39
C MET A 131 -9.73 -4.20 3.70
N GLN A 132 -9.43 -3.12 2.99
CA GLN A 132 -8.30 -2.23 3.30
C GLN A 132 -8.39 -1.74 4.75
N ARG A 133 -9.55 -1.25 5.19
CA ARG A 133 -9.76 -0.78 6.57
C ARG A 133 -9.61 -1.91 7.59
N GLN A 134 -10.22 -3.06 7.34
CA GLN A 134 -10.13 -4.22 8.22
C GLN A 134 -8.69 -4.72 8.38
N ILE A 135 -7.95 -4.81 7.27
CA ILE A 135 -6.57 -5.30 7.28
C ILE A 135 -5.64 -4.28 7.95
N ILE A 136 -5.82 -2.99 7.68
CA ILE A 136 -5.05 -1.94 8.35
C ILE A 136 -5.29 -1.99 9.88
N SER A 137 -6.54 -2.21 10.31
CA SER A 137 -6.88 -2.41 11.72
C SER A 137 -6.16 -3.64 12.29
N LEU A 138 -6.20 -4.79 11.60
CA LEU A 138 -5.50 -6.00 12.03
C LEU A 138 -3.99 -5.76 12.13
N ILE A 139 -3.37 -5.12 11.14
CA ILE A 139 -1.94 -4.81 11.14
C ILE A 139 -1.60 -3.93 12.35
N ALA A 140 -2.37 -2.87 12.59
CA ALA A 140 -2.14 -1.95 13.70
C ALA A 140 -2.20 -2.63 15.07
N HIS A 141 -3.11 -3.59 15.25
CA HIS A 141 -3.28 -4.27 16.54
C HIS A 141 -2.34 -5.47 16.72
N ALA A 142 -2.05 -6.23 15.65
CA ALA A 142 -1.37 -7.51 15.78
C ALA A 142 0.07 -7.52 15.22
N LEU A 143 0.32 -6.85 14.10
CA LEU A 143 1.59 -6.95 13.37
C LEU A 143 2.48 -5.72 13.52
N ASP A 144 1.97 -4.60 14.08
CA ASP A 144 2.78 -3.41 14.34
C ASP A 144 3.85 -3.71 15.38
N MET A 145 5.12 -3.57 14.96
CA MET A 145 6.28 -3.83 15.80
C MET A 145 6.57 -2.73 16.82
N ASP A 146 6.04 -1.55 16.62
CA ASP A 146 6.18 -0.40 17.51
C ASP A 146 5.05 -0.34 18.57
N GLY A 147 4.08 -1.27 18.48
CA GLY A 147 2.97 -1.42 19.41
C GLY A 147 3.34 -2.17 20.70
N GLU A 148 2.35 -2.84 21.29
CA GLU A 148 2.53 -3.59 22.54
C GLU A 148 3.58 -4.71 22.41
N LYS A 149 4.38 -4.91 23.46
CA LYS A 149 5.39 -5.98 23.54
C LYS A 149 4.75 -7.33 23.95
N LYS A 150 3.89 -7.85 23.08
CA LYS A 150 3.24 -9.17 23.19
C LYS A 150 3.51 -9.98 21.95
N SER A 151 3.35 -11.29 22.02
CA SER A 151 3.39 -12.16 20.83
C SER A 151 2.26 -11.83 19.87
N VAL A 152 2.42 -12.13 18.58
CA VAL A 152 1.36 -11.94 17.59
C VAL A 152 0.10 -12.71 17.98
N SER A 153 0.25 -13.92 18.53
CA SER A 153 -0.87 -14.74 19.01
C SER A 153 -1.67 -14.05 20.11
N GLU A 154 -1.00 -13.47 21.14
CA GLU A 154 -1.68 -12.74 22.23
C GLU A 154 -2.38 -11.47 21.70
N LYS A 155 -1.75 -10.76 20.77
CA LYS A 155 -2.32 -9.58 20.11
C LYS A 155 -3.55 -9.94 19.28
N MET A 156 -3.53 -11.07 18.55
CA MET A 156 -4.67 -11.57 17.78
C MET A 156 -5.85 -11.95 18.69
N VAL A 157 -5.60 -12.59 19.84
CA VAL A 157 -6.62 -12.88 20.83
C VAL A 157 -7.25 -11.58 21.35
N ALA A 158 -6.44 -10.59 21.69
CA ALA A 158 -6.93 -9.29 22.13
C ALA A 158 -7.77 -8.57 21.06
N TYR A 159 -7.29 -8.60 19.80
CA TYR A 159 -7.96 -8.01 18.64
C TYR A 159 -9.37 -8.58 18.46
N TYR A 160 -9.50 -9.90 18.43
CA TYR A 160 -10.83 -10.54 18.25
C TYR A 160 -11.74 -10.42 19.46
N ASN A 161 -11.20 -10.34 20.68
CA ASN A 161 -12.01 -10.11 21.87
C ASN A 161 -12.56 -8.68 21.96
N ALA A 162 -11.80 -7.69 21.46
CA ALA A 162 -12.21 -6.29 21.47
C ALA A 162 -13.18 -5.95 20.32
N GLU A 163 -12.87 -6.43 19.12
CA GLU A 163 -13.51 -6.02 17.87
C GLU A 163 -14.43 -7.11 17.29
N GLY A 164 -14.40 -8.31 17.86
CA GLY A 164 -14.92 -9.55 17.25
C GLY A 164 -16.40 -9.58 16.83
N ASN A 165 -17.20 -8.62 17.28
CA ASN A 165 -18.60 -8.51 16.87
C ASN A 165 -18.84 -7.43 15.80
N ASP A 166 -17.83 -6.61 15.46
CA ASP A 166 -17.95 -5.57 14.45
C ASP A 166 -17.30 -6.00 13.13
N THR A 167 -18.10 -6.60 12.26
CA THR A 167 -17.66 -7.07 10.94
C THR A 167 -17.20 -5.96 10.00
N LEU A 168 -17.52 -4.69 10.30
CA LEU A 168 -17.06 -3.55 9.49
C LEU A 168 -15.56 -3.24 9.73
N TYR A 169 -15.06 -3.54 10.94
CA TYR A 169 -13.69 -3.20 11.33
C TYR A 169 -12.80 -4.41 11.57
N THR A 170 -13.40 -5.61 11.73
CA THR A 170 -12.66 -6.84 12.03
C THR A 170 -12.54 -7.73 10.81
N PHE A 171 -11.31 -8.02 10.38
CA PHE A 171 -11.06 -8.95 9.29
C PHE A 171 -11.44 -10.37 9.70
N GLN A 172 -12.26 -11.05 8.89
CA GLN A 172 -12.73 -12.41 9.14
C GLN A 172 -12.08 -13.39 8.17
N PHE A 173 -11.22 -14.27 8.69
CA PHE A 173 -10.61 -15.33 7.90
C PHE A 173 -11.64 -16.38 7.48
N GLN A 174 -11.60 -16.77 6.21
CA GLN A 174 -12.46 -17.80 5.65
C GLN A 174 -11.71 -19.13 5.49
N PRO A 175 -12.36 -20.29 5.62
CA PRO A 175 -11.75 -21.58 5.30
C PRO A 175 -11.24 -21.60 3.85
N GLN A 176 -9.97 -21.93 3.65
CA GLN A 176 -9.35 -22.01 2.33
C GLN A 176 -8.81 -23.41 2.08
N PRO A 177 -9.12 -24.02 0.93
CA PRO A 177 -8.46 -25.25 0.50
C PRO A 177 -7.06 -24.91 -0.03
N VAL A 178 -6.05 -25.41 0.64
CA VAL A 178 -4.65 -25.32 0.20
C VAL A 178 -4.12 -26.71 -0.09
N ASN A 179 -3.29 -26.83 -1.11
CA ASN A 179 -2.60 -28.06 -1.48
C ASN A 179 -1.10 -27.95 -1.13
N PHE A 180 -0.43 -29.08 -0.93
CA PHE A 180 1.03 -29.13 -0.90
C PHE A 180 1.55 -29.65 -2.23
N GLU A 181 2.42 -28.90 -2.87
CA GLU A 181 2.96 -29.25 -4.20
C GLU A 181 4.47 -29.15 -4.26
N VAL A 182 5.04 -29.99 -5.13
CA VAL A 182 6.44 -29.85 -5.56
C VAL A 182 6.46 -29.04 -6.85
N ILE A 183 6.98 -27.83 -6.79
CA ILE A 183 7.05 -26.88 -7.89
C ILE A 183 8.43 -26.96 -8.52
N ASP A 184 8.50 -27.13 -9.85
CA ASP A 184 9.73 -27.20 -10.65
C ASP A 184 10.79 -28.17 -10.07
N ARG A 185 10.34 -29.24 -9.37
CA ARG A 185 11.17 -30.26 -8.70
C ARG A 185 12.14 -29.72 -7.64
N ARG A 186 11.91 -28.51 -7.13
CA ARG A 186 12.84 -27.82 -6.21
C ARG A 186 12.17 -27.21 -4.98
N ILE A 187 10.93 -26.76 -5.11
CA ILE A 187 10.21 -26.07 -4.06
C ILE A 187 9.07 -26.98 -3.60
N PHE A 188 8.97 -27.24 -2.31
CA PHE A 188 7.80 -27.85 -1.69
C PHE A 188 7.07 -26.78 -0.92
N ALA A 189 5.90 -26.40 -1.38
CA ALA A 189 5.15 -25.28 -0.83
C ALA A 189 3.66 -25.59 -0.66
N GLU A 190 3.04 -24.84 0.24
CA GLU A 190 1.59 -24.70 0.36
C GLU A 190 1.11 -23.81 -0.78
N VAL A 191 0.24 -24.32 -1.64
CA VAL A 191 -0.24 -23.68 -2.86
C VAL A 191 -1.73 -23.40 -2.73
N LEU A 192 -2.14 -22.17 -2.95
CA LEU A 192 -3.55 -21.77 -3.06
C LEU A 192 -3.98 -21.71 -4.52
N TYR A 193 -5.14 -22.32 -4.82
CA TYR A 193 -5.91 -22.12 -6.05
C TYR A 193 -7.13 -21.24 -5.72
N PRO A 194 -7.00 -19.91 -5.82
CA PRO A 194 -8.03 -18.98 -5.39
C PRO A 194 -9.24 -19.04 -6.33
N LYS A 195 -10.44 -18.87 -5.78
CA LYS A 195 -11.69 -18.76 -6.54
C LYS A 195 -11.99 -17.32 -6.95
N ASP A 196 -11.52 -16.37 -6.14
CA ASP A 196 -11.69 -14.94 -6.36
C ASP A 196 -10.58 -14.13 -5.68
N ILE A 197 -10.61 -12.82 -5.84
CA ILE A 197 -9.62 -11.91 -5.28
C ILE A 197 -9.60 -11.88 -3.75
N TYR A 198 -10.71 -12.23 -3.10
CA TYR A 198 -10.82 -12.21 -1.64
C TYR A 198 -10.09 -13.40 -1.03
N ASP A 199 -10.07 -14.54 -1.70
CA ASP A 199 -9.22 -15.67 -1.32
C ASP A 199 -7.72 -15.30 -1.33
N LEU A 200 -7.28 -14.50 -2.33
CA LEU A 200 -5.91 -14.00 -2.40
C LEU A 200 -5.58 -13.07 -1.23
N ILE A 201 -6.47 -12.14 -0.93
CA ILE A 201 -6.31 -11.19 0.18
C ILE A 201 -6.23 -11.95 1.51
N ASP A 202 -7.19 -12.85 1.76
CA ASP A 202 -7.21 -13.69 2.99
C ASP A 202 -5.94 -14.51 3.11
N HIS A 203 -5.50 -15.17 2.05
CA HIS A 203 -4.29 -15.98 2.05
C HIS A 203 -3.05 -15.15 2.44
N HIS A 204 -2.86 -13.98 1.84
CA HIS A 204 -1.68 -13.17 2.10
C HIS A 204 -1.67 -12.56 3.50
N ILE A 205 -2.81 -12.08 4.01
CA ILE A 205 -2.86 -11.60 5.40
C ILE A 205 -2.71 -12.75 6.41
N ARG A 206 -3.25 -13.92 6.13
CA ARG A 206 -3.05 -15.14 6.92
C ARG A 206 -1.57 -15.52 7.01
N GLU A 207 -0.87 -15.50 5.89
CA GLU A 207 0.57 -15.76 5.84
C GLU A 207 1.38 -14.67 6.56
N CYS A 208 0.96 -13.41 6.51
CA CYS A 208 1.57 -12.36 7.33
C CYS A 208 1.45 -12.67 8.84
N VAL A 209 0.29 -13.13 9.29
CA VAL A 209 0.06 -13.51 10.69
C VAL A 209 0.87 -14.78 11.06
N LYS A 210 0.80 -15.84 10.24
CA LYS A 210 1.53 -17.11 10.46
C LYS A 210 3.05 -16.91 10.54
N ARG A 211 3.59 -16.01 9.73
CA ARG A 211 5.03 -15.70 9.68
C ARG A 211 5.45 -14.56 10.59
N GLU A 212 4.52 -14.03 11.37
CA GLU A 212 4.75 -12.89 12.28
C GLU A 212 5.47 -11.72 11.58
N VAL A 213 4.98 -11.37 10.38
CA VAL A 213 5.60 -10.30 9.57
C VAL A 213 5.55 -8.98 10.34
N ARG A 214 6.74 -8.43 10.60
CA ARG A 214 6.85 -7.16 11.32
C ARG A 214 6.44 -6.01 10.40
N MET A 215 5.44 -5.27 10.82
CA MET A 215 4.95 -4.08 10.13
C MET A 215 5.32 -2.81 10.88
N ARG A 216 5.52 -1.72 10.16
CA ARG A 216 5.80 -0.40 10.75
C ARG A 216 5.17 0.71 9.91
N VAL A 217 4.76 1.79 10.55
CA VAL A 217 4.33 3.01 9.85
C VAL A 217 5.56 3.78 9.36
N CYS A 218 5.61 4.04 8.06
CA CYS A 218 6.66 4.86 7.45
C CYS A 218 6.59 6.31 7.95
N LYS A 219 7.67 6.86 8.47
CA LYS A 219 7.71 8.23 8.99
C LYS A 219 7.52 9.33 7.92
N ASN A 220 7.66 9.00 6.63
CA ASN A 220 7.48 9.97 5.55
C ASN A 220 6.06 9.95 4.96
N CYS A 221 5.54 8.78 4.57
CA CYS A 221 4.24 8.67 3.90
C CYS A 221 3.10 8.20 4.81
N LEU A 222 3.37 7.88 6.08
CA LEU A 222 2.43 7.45 7.12
C LEU A 222 1.65 6.15 6.76
N ARG A 223 2.17 5.35 5.84
CA ARG A 223 1.59 4.06 5.43
C ARG A 223 2.36 2.91 6.04
N TYR A 224 1.68 1.83 6.40
CA TYR A 224 2.35 0.60 6.85
C TYR A 224 3.22 0.00 5.74
N PHE A 225 4.32 -0.63 6.14
CA PHE A 225 5.19 -1.43 5.27
C PHE A 225 5.79 -2.59 6.06
N ALA A 226 6.11 -3.69 5.38
CA ALA A 226 6.79 -4.82 5.98
C ALA A 226 8.27 -4.53 6.19
N VAL A 227 8.76 -4.78 7.42
CA VAL A 227 10.17 -4.61 7.77
C VAL A 227 10.91 -5.92 7.51
N THR A 228 11.39 -6.09 6.28
CA THR A 228 12.10 -7.30 5.82
C THR A 228 13.61 -7.29 6.13
N GLY A 229 14.15 -6.15 6.51
CA GLY A 229 15.57 -5.96 6.81
C GLY A 229 15.84 -5.62 8.27
N LYS A 230 16.65 -4.57 8.48
CA LYS A 230 17.02 -4.11 9.84
C LYS A 230 15.79 -3.59 10.59
N ALA A 231 15.63 -3.99 11.85
CA ALA A 231 14.54 -3.54 12.72
C ALA A 231 14.52 -2.00 12.92
N SER A 232 15.63 -1.32 12.69
CA SER A 232 15.74 0.15 12.76
C SER A 232 15.22 0.88 11.51
N THR A 233 14.76 0.15 10.46
CA THR A 233 14.25 0.77 9.24
C THR A 233 12.96 1.55 9.53
N GLU A 234 12.95 2.86 9.27
CA GLU A 234 11.85 3.79 9.57
C GLU A 234 11.12 4.30 8.33
N TYR A 235 11.63 4.01 7.15
CA TYR A 235 11.12 4.49 5.86
C TYR A 235 10.96 3.34 4.88
N CYS A 236 9.87 3.33 4.13
CA CYS A 236 9.58 2.31 3.10
C CYS A 236 10.26 2.65 1.76
N ASP A 237 10.20 1.71 0.82
CA ASP A 237 10.76 1.86 -0.52
C ASP A 237 9.77 2.41 -1.56
N ARG A 238 8.56 2.85 -1.14
CA ARG A 238 7.58 3.45 -2.05
C ARG A 238 8.10 4.76 -2.62
N ILE A 239 7.88 4.96 -3.92
CA ILE A 239 8.10 6.24 -4.60
C ILE A 239 7.19 7.28 -3.95
N CYS A 240 7.75 8.43 -3.58
CA CYS A 240 7.05 9.48 -2.86
C CYS A 240 7.17 10.88 -3.47
N ASP A 241 7.83 11.01 -4.62
CA ASP A 241 7.88 12.26 -5.36
C ASP A 241 7.89 12.06 -6.89
N SER A 242 7.71 13.16 -7.62
CA SER A 242 7.70 13.18 -9.09
C SER A 242 9.05 12.86 -9.76
N LYS A 243 10.13 12.77 -8.98
CA LYS A 243 11.48 12.40 -9.46
C LYS A 243 11.77 10.91 -9.32
N GLY A 244 10.79 10.12 -8.89
CA GLY A 244 10.92 8.68 -8.68
C GLY A 244 11.71 8.29 -7.43
N ARG A 245 11.94 9.22 -6.48
CA ARG A 245 12.66 8.91 -5.24
C ARG A 245 11.76 8.26 -4.22
N THR A 246 12.32 7.31 -3.48
CA THR A 246 11.60 6.55 -2.46
C THR A 246 11.56 7.28 -1.11
N CYS A 247 10.65 6.85 -0.22
CA CYS A 247 10.62 7.34 1.16
C CYS A 247 11.94 7.06 1.89
N ARG A 248 12.65 5.98 1.58
CA ARG A 248 13.95 5.67 2.18
C ARG A 248 15.03 6.67 1.78
N GLU A 249 15.03 7.14 0.55
CA GLU A 249 16.03 8.09 0.03
C GLU A 249 15.85 9.49 0.59
N ILE A 250 14.62 9.97 0.72
CA ILE A 250 14.37 11.37 1.08
C ILE A 250 13.58 11.59 2.35
N GLY A 251 13.06 10.52 2.98
CA GLY A 251 12.14 10.62 4.11
C GLY A 251 12.75 11.32 5.32
N ALA A 252 14.02 11.07 5.64
CA ALA A 252 14.70 11.73 6.75
C ALA A 252 14.76 13.26 6.54
N ILE A 253 15.06 13.70 5.31
CA ILE A 253 15.13 15.13 4.95
C ILE A 253 13.73 15.75 5.01
N ASN A 254 12.73 15.04 4.46
CA ASN A 254 11.34 15.51 4.47
C ASN A 254 10.80 15.63 5.90
N THR A 255 10.98 14.61 6.72
CA THR A 255 10.54 14.61 8.12
C THR A 255 11.22 15.73 8.92
N TRP A 256 12.52 15.93 8.72
CA TRP A 256 13.25 17.03 9.34
C TRP A 256 12.70 18.39 8.87
N THR A 257 12.45 18.55 7.57
CA THR A 257 11.91 19.79 7.00
C THR A 257 10.51 20.08 7.55
N GLN A 258 9.63 19.07 7.62
CA GLN A 258 8.28 19.23 8.18
C GLN A 258 8.31 19.66 9.65
N ARG A 259 9.15 19.03 10.46
CA ARG A 259 9.31 19.41 11.88
C ARG A 259 9.78 20.85 12.05
N LYS A 260 10.62 21.32 11.11
CA LYS A 260 11.18 22.69 11.15
C LYS A 260 10.29 23.75 10.48
N GLN A 261 9.28 23.35 9.70
CA GLN A 261 8.34 24.32 9.08
C GLN A 261 7.47 25.07 10.11
N GLY A 262 7.14 24.44 11.23
CA GLY A 262 6.42 25.07 12.35
C GLY A 262 7.33 25.83 13.35
N ASP A 263 8.64 25.72 13.21
CA ASP A 263 9.61 26.31 14.13
C ASP A 263 9.99 27.75 13.67
N GLU A 264 9.27 28.74 14.19
CA GLU A 264 9.52 30.17 13.87
C GLU A 264 10.92 30.61 14.29
N ALA A 265 11.42 30.14 15.43
CA ALA A 265 12.78 30.41 15.89
C ALA A 265 13.84 29.91 14.89
N PHE A 266 13.61 28.70 14.30
CA PHE A 266 14.49 28.17 13.27
C PHE A 266 14.41 28.96 11.95
N LYS A 267 13.23 29.44 11.57
CA LYS A 267 13.06 30.27 10.37
C LYS A 267 13.82 31.60 10.52
N GLU A 268 13.71 32.24 11.69
CA GLU A 268 14.43 33.47 11.97
C GLU A 268 15.94 33.25 12.02
N TYR A 269 16.40 32.20 12.69
CA TYR A 269 17.81 31.81 12.68
C TYR A 269 18.37 31.64 11.27
N ARG A 270 17.67 30.89 10.41
CA ARG A 270 18.08 30.69 9.01
C ARG A 270 18.14 31.99 8.22
N ARG A 271 17.18 32.90 8.46
CA ARG A 271 17.14 34.21 7.81
C ARG A 271 18.35 35.05 8.19
N GLU A 272 18.65 35.16 9.48
CA GLU A 272 19.81 35.93 9.95
C GLU A 272 21.14 35.27 9.57
N TYR A 273 21.24 33.96 9.59
CA TYR A 273 22.41 33.23 9.12
C TYR A 273 22.72 33.54 7.64
N LYS A 274 21.71 33.46 6.77
CA LYS A 274 21.90 33.80 5.33
C LYS A 274 22.30 35.26 5.13
N LYS A 275 21.68 36.16 5.87
CA LYS A 275 21.98 37.60 5.79
C LYS A 275 23.42 37.90 6.20
N ARG A 276 23.92 37.29 7.28
CA ARG A 276 25.31 37.47 7.74
C ARG A 276 26.29 36.77 6.82
N PHE A 277 25.97 35.59 6.30
CA PHE A 277 26.79 34.88 5.33
C PHE A 277 26.96 35.70 4.04
N ALA A 278 25.91 36.36 3.57
CA ALA A 278 26.00 37.27 2.40
C ALA A 278 26.91 38.46 2.65
N ARG A 279 27.01 38.95 3.92
CA ARG A 279 27.93 40.04 4.28
C ARG A 279 29.40 39.64 4.22
N ILE A 280 29.73 38.34 4.41
CA ILE A 280 31.12 37.86 4.19
C ILE A 280 31.48 37.99 2.73
N ASN A 281 30.59 37.56 1.83
CA ASN A 281 30.85 37.66 0.38
C ASN A 281 30.95 39.10 -0.11
N ALA A 282 30.29 40.03 0.58
CA ALA A 282 30.37 41.46 0.32
C ALA A 282 31.57 42.18 1.01
N GLY A 283 32.42 41.43 1.74
CA GLY A 283 33.58 42.01 2.46
C GLY A 283 33.22 42.83 3.69
N LYS A 284 31.96 42.82 4.15
CA LYS A 284 31.42 43.60 5.29
C LYS A 284 31.50 42.89 6.64
N LEU A 285 31.83 41.59 6.64
CA LEU A 285 31.98 40.78 7.83
C LEU A 285 33.13 39.79 7.66
N THR A 286 33.98 39.63 8.67
CA THR A 286 35.05 38.63 8.61
C THR A 286 34.55 37.24 8.90
N LYS A 287 35.20 36.20 8.36
CA LYS A 287 34.84 34.82 8.60
C LYS A 287 34.92 34.45 10.08
N SER A 288 35.91 34.92 10.81
CA SER A 288 36.08 34.65 12.25
C SER A 288 34.93 35.16 13.09
N VAL A 289 34.48 36.40 12.85
CA VAL A 289 33.33 36.98 13.54
C VAL A 289 32.06 36.23 13.20
N PHE A 290 31.88 35.84 11.96
CA PHE A 290 30.69 35.02 11.55
C PHE A 290 30.69 33.66 12.23
N TYR A 291 31.81 32.95 12.28
CA TYR A 291 31.84 31.63 12.90
C TYR A 291 31.60 31.68 14.41
N ALA A 292 32.18 32.68 15.10
CA ALA A 292 31.90 32.88 16.52
C ALA A 292 30.42 33.16 16.79
N TRP A 293 29.80 34.05 16.01
CA TRP A 293 28.36 34.30 16.08
C TRP A 293 27.53 33.04 15.76
N SER A 294 27.89 32.27 14.75
CA SER A 294 27.17 31.07 14.33
C SER A 294 27.20 29.99 15.42
N GLU A 295 28.29 29.87 16.17
CA GLU A 295 28.41 28.93 17.28
C GLU A 295 27.54 29.35 18.45
N GLU A 296 27.55 30.64 18.81
CA GLU A 296 26.69 31.18 19.85
C GLU A 296 25.20 31.07 19.49
N ALA A 297 24.85 31.37 18.25
CA ALA A 297 23.49 31.25 17.75
C ALA A 297 22.97 29.82 17.80
N ARG A 298 23.83 28.79 17.56
CA ARG A 298 23.47 27.39 17.72
C ARG A 298 23.16 27.05 19.19
N LYS A 299 24.01 27.47 20.12
CA LYS A 299 23.80 27.24 21.57
C LYS A 299 22.47 27.86 22.02
N LYS A 300 22.23 29.11 21.66
CA LYS A 300 20.96 29.79 22.02
C LYS A 300 19.74 29.16 21.36
N LYS A 301 19.89 28.61 20.12
CA LYS A 301 18.81 27.85 19.49
C LYS A 301 18.52 26.55 20.25
N GLU A 302 19.56 25.87 20.73
CA GLU A 302 19.42 24.68 21.57
C GLU A 302 18.75 25.01 22.91
N ASP A 303 19.13 26.11 23.56
CA ASP A 303 18.50 26.62 24.78
C ASP A 303 17.01 26.95 24.55
N CYS A 304 16.66 27.48 23.37
CA CYS A 304 15.29 27.75 22.98
C CYS A 304 14.52 26.43 22.74
N ASP A 305 15.11 25.46 22.06
CA ASP A 305 14.51 24.14 21.79
C ASP A 305 14.29 23.35 23.10
N ASN A 306 15.13 23.57 24.11
CA ASN A 306 15.02 22.97 25.44
C ASN A 306 14.11 23.77 26.41
N GLY A 307 13.55 24.90 25.97
CA GLY A 307 12.66 25.74 26.76
C GLY A 307 13.39 26.61 27.83
N THR A 308 14.71 26.70 27.77
CA THR A 308 15.52 27.53 28.70
C THR A 308 15.37 29.02 28.42
N ILE A 309 15.16 29.38 27.16
CA ILE A 309 14.82 30.75 26.73
C ILE A 309 13.57 30.72 25.84
N THR A 310 12.84 31.82 25.77
CA THR A 310 11.64 31.91 24.93
C THR A 310 12.02 32.14 23.45
N PRO A 311 11.15 31.75 22.48
CA PRO A 311 11.36 32.08 21.09
C PRO A 311 11.50 33.58 20.83
N GLU A 312 10.79 34.41 21.60
CA GLU A 312 10.84 35.86 21.54
C GLU A 312 12.21 36.40 21.95
N ASP A 313 12.77 35.86 23.07
CA ASP A 313 14.10 36.25 23.54
C ASP A 313 15.20 35.83 22.56
N PHE A 314 15.08 34.64 21.96
CA PHE A 314 15.98 34.19 20.92
C PHE A 314 15.90 35.08 19.68
N SER A 315 14.71 35.43 19.24
CA SER A 315 14.48 36.33 18.11
C SER A 315 15.07 37.71 18.34
N ARG A 316 14.93 38.26 19.56
CA ARG A 316 15.52 39.52 19.96
C ARG A 316 17.05 39.47 19.90
N TRP A 317 17.63 38.46 20.49
CA TRP A 317 19.08 38.23 20.46
C TRP A 317 19.63 38.14 19.01
N LEU A 318 18.96 37.42 18.12
CA LEU A 318 19.36 37.28 16.70
C LEU A 318 19.44 38.63 15.98
N LYS A 319 18.59 39.60 16.37
CA LYS A 319 18.53 40.92 15.75
C LYS A 319 19.62 41.88 16.32
N GLU A 320 19.92 41.71 17.59
CA GLU A 320 20.85 42.59 18.33
C GLU A 320 22.31 42.14 18.26
N SER A 321 22.57 40.87 18.02
CA SER A 321 23.90 40.28 17.90
C SER A 321 24.45 40.46 16.45
#